data_b802b72377f737f332ad8e7b243e50e1
#
_entry.id   b802b72377f737f332ad8e7b243e50e1
#
_cell.length_a   1.000
_cell.length_b   1.000
_cell.length_c   1.000
_cell.angle_alpha   90.00
_cell.angle_beta   90.00
_cell.angle_gamma   90.00
#
_symmetry.space_group_name_H-M   'P 1'
#
loop_
_entity.id
_entity.type
_entity.pdbx_description
1 polymer ?
#
loop_
_entity_poly.entity_id
_entity_poly.type
_entity_poly.pdbx_seq_one_letter_code
_entity_poly.pdbx_strand_id
1 'polypeptide(L)'
;FDKAKIPAASIDVSHPNAVFFGASNYASGVVGGKAAGEYAKANWDCKDVWVFMGENLEEGEAADLRLVGFADGVQEVCGALPADRIQRMRLAAGTADQAITVTTDWLTAHPEAKHILSGTIDDERANGMAKAFVATKRDGMVVGQGCDSVGIAVVKMAPASENRFLGCAAYYPEKYGDYLVSVALDVM
;
A
#
# COMPACT_ATOMS: atom_id res chain seq x y z
N PHE A 1 -4.26 -30.22 9.59
CA PHE A 1 -5.43 -30.39 8.75
C PHE A 1 -5.18 -31.52 7.74
N ASP A 2 -4.12 -31.50 6.94
CA ASP A 2 -3.83 -32.52 5.90
C ASP A 2 -3.81 -33.96 6.42
N LYS A 3 -3.11 -34.21 7.55
CA LYS A 3 -3.06 -35.57 8.16
C LYS A 3 -4.42 -36.05 8.59
N ALA A 4 -5.31 -35.13 8.97
CA ALA A 4 -6.67 -35.44 9.39
C ALA A 4 -7.68 -35.42 8.21
N LYS A 5 -7.21 -35.11 7.00
CA LYS A 5 -8.05 -34.92 5.79
C LYS A 5 -9.19 -33.91 6.02
N ILE A 6 -8.89 -32.86 6.77
CA ILE A 6 -9.82 -31.76 7.00
C ILE A 6 -9.56 -30.71 5.92
N PRO A 7 -10.56 -30.40 5.07
CA PRO A 7 -10.42 -29.33 4.07
C PRO A 7 -10.21 -27.99 4.76
N ALA A 8 -9.41 -27.13 4.14
CA ALA A 8 -9.07 -25.81 4.69
C ALA A 8 -9.17 -24.72 3.61
N ALA A 9 -9.69 -23.57 4.00
CA ALA A 9 -9.60 -22.35 3.20
C ALA A 9 -8.76 -21.33 3.95
N SER A 10 -7.84 -20.65 3.25
CA SER A 10 -7.04 -19.56 3.79
C SER A 10 -7.57 -18.23 3.26
N ILE A 11 -7.54 -17.20 4.11
CA ILE A 11 -8.07 -15.88 3.78
C ILE A 11 -6.92 -14.89 3.78
N ASP A 12 -6.78 -14.13 2.67
CA ASP A 12 -5.79 -13.07 2.42
C ASP A 12 -4.31 -13.48 2.52
N VAL A 13 -4.00 -14.54 3.24
CA VAL A 13 -2.65 -15.12 3.31
C VAL A 13 -2.72 -16.55 2.79
N SER A 14 -1.99 -16.84 1.73
CA SER A 14 -1.95 -18.18 1.14
C SER A 14 -1.30 -19.18 2.11
N HIS A 15 -1.87 -20.39 2.18
CA HIS A 15 -1.33 -21.49 2.96
C HIS A 15 -1.23 -22.73 2.06
N PRO A 16 -0.12 -23.50 2.13
CA PRO A 16 -0.02 -24.77 1.42
C PRO A 16 -1.20 -25.69 1.74
N ASN A 17 -1.77 -26.33 0.72
CA ASN A 17 -2.88 -27.27 0.86
C ASN A 17 -4.21 -26.67 1.36
N ALA A 18 -4.37 -25.35 1.28
CA ALA A 18 -5.66 -24.69 1.50
C ALA A 18 -6.12 -23.99 0.22
N VAL A 19 -7.43 -23.94 0.01
CA VAL A 19 -8.00 -23.09 -1.05
C VAL A 19 -7.83 -21.64 -0.61
N PHE A 20 -7.21 -20.81 -1.47
CA PHE A 20 -7.04 -19.40 -1.20
C PHE A 20 -8.28 -18.61 -1.58
N PHE A 21 -8.69 -17.71 -0.68
CA PHE A 21 -9.70 -16.70 -0.92
C PHE A 21 -9.19 -15.34 -0.40
N GLY A 22 -9.28 -14.30 -1.21
CA GLY A 22 -8.86 -12.96 -0.78
C GLY A 22 -8.70 -11.99 -1.93
N ALA A 23 -8.36 -10.74 -1.61
CA ALA A 23 -8.04 -9.73 -2.60
C ALA A 23 -6.73 -10.06 -3.31
N SER A 24 -6.63 -9.70 -4.59
CA SER A 24 -5.36 -9.73 -5.29
C SER A 24 -4.45 -8.62 -4.78
N ASN A 25 -3.42 -8.97 -4.00
CA ASN A 25 -2.46 -8.01 -3.46
C ASN A 25 -1.76 -7.19 -4.55
N TYR A 26 -1.36 -7.82 -5.65
CA TYR A 26 -0.78 -7.11 -6.78
C TYR A 26 -1.77 -6.13 -7.43
N ALA A 27 -2.99 -6.60 -7.75
CA ALA A 27 -3.99 -5.74 -8.38
C ALA A 27 -4.40 -4.55 -7.49
N SER A 28 -4.49 -4.74 -6.17
CA SER A 28 -4.75 -3.64 -5.24
C SER A 28 -3.61 -2.62 -5.20
N GLY A 29 -2.36 -3.10 -5.28
CA GLY A 29 -1.20 -2.25 -5.46
C GLY A 29 -1.29 -1.42 -6.73
N VAL A 30 -1.59 -2.05 -7.87
CA VAL A 30 -1.77 -1.36 -9.17
C VAL A 30 -2.85 -0.28 -9.11
N VAL A 31 -3.99 -0.55 -8.47
CA VAL A 31 -5.06 0.44 -8.28
C VAL A 31 -4.55 1.66 -7.51
N GLY A 32 -3.86 1.44 -6.39
CA GLY A 32 -3.26 2.51 -5.59
C GLY A 32 -2.19 3.29 -6.36
N GLY A 33 -1.33 2.57 -7.08
CA GLY A 33 -0.27 3.16 -7.91
C GLY A 33 -0.80 4.01 -9.06
N LYS A 34 -1.86 3.55 -9.74
CA LYS A 34 -2.54 4.35 -10.78
C LYS A 34 -3.14 5.62 -10.21
N ALA A 35 -3.82 5.55 -9.08
CA ALA A 35 -4.38 6.75 -8.43
C ALA A 35 -3.28 7.76 -8.07
N ALA A 36 -2.14 7.29 -7.55
CA ALA A 36 -0.96 8.13 -7.28
C ALA A 36 -0.36 8.70 -8.57
N GLY A 37 -0.24 7.90 -9.63
CA GLY A 37 0.24 8.33 -10.93
C GLY A 37 -0.66 9.39 -11.58
N GLU A 38 -1.97 9.22 -11.52
CA GLU A 38 -2.91 10.23 -12.02
C GLU A 38 -2.80 11.56 -11.26
N TYR A 39 -2.60 11.49 -9.94
CA TYR A 39 -2.30 12.68 -9.16
C TYR A 39 -1.01 13.35 -9.65
N ALA A 40 0.06 12.60 -9.83
CA ALA A 40 1.34 13.12 -10.31
C ALA A 40 1.23 13.72 -11.72
N LYS A 41 0.46 13.09 -12.60
CA LYS A 41 0.20 13.59 -13.95
C LYS A 41 -0.55 14.92 -13.93
N ALA A 42 -1.57 15.02 -13.08
CA ALA A 42 -2.39 16.22 -12.99
C ALA A 42 -1.68 17.42 -12.34
N ASN A 43 -0.79 17.17 -11.35
CA ASN A 43 -0.19 18.22 -10.53
C ASN A 43 1.29 18.49 -10.86
N TRP A 44 2.02 17.49 -11.39
CA TRP A 44 3.46 17.56 -11.64
C TRP A 44 3.85 17.22 -13.08
N ASP A 45 2.86 16.92 -13.96
CA ASP A 45 3.11 16.46 -15.34
C ASP A 45 4.04 15.23 -15.37
N CYS A 46 3.99 14.39 -14.33
CA CYS A 46 4.88 13.26 -14.07
C CYS A 46 6.39 13.63 -14.05
N LYS A 47 6.74 14.90 -13.85
CA LYS A 47 8.14 15.34 -13.83
C LYS A 47 8.79 15.11 -12.47
N ASP A 48 10.04 14.65 -12.47
CA ASP A 48 10.85 14.45 -11.27
C ASP A 48 10.18 13.60 -10.17
N VAL A 49 9.36 12.63 -10.59
CA VAL A 49 8.64 11.73 -9.67
C VAL A 49 9.60 10.72 -9.07
N TRP A 50 9.50 10.53 -7.77
CA TRP A 50 10.11 9.47 -6.97
C TRP A 50 9.02 8.58 -6.41
N VAL A 51 9.29 7.28 -6.33
CA VAL A 51 8.43 6.30 -5.65
C VAL A 51 9.17 5.85 -4.39
N PHE A 52 8.59 6.11 -3.23
CA PHE A 52 9.12 5.71 -1.94
C PHE A 52 8.12 4.79 -1.22
N MET A 53 8.53 3.58 -0.91
CA MET A 53 7.63 2.55 -0.40
C MET A 53 8.09 2.01 0.96
N GLY A 54 7.12 1.88 1.86
CA GLY A 54 7.33 1.23 3.15
C GLY A 54 7.06 -0.28 3.08
N GLU A 55 8.09 -1.11 3.26
CA GLU A 55 8.01 -2.57 3.18
C GLU A 55 8.09 -3.24 4.56
N ASN A 56 7.54 -4.44 4.66
CA ASN A 56 7.78 -5.35 5.77
C ASN A 56 8.01 -6.77 5.27
N LEU A 57 9.25 -7.20 5.27
CA LEU A 57 9.66 -8.50 4.75
C LEU A 57 9.11 -9.67 5.58
N GLU A 58 8.82 -9.46 6.87
CA GLU A 58 8.24 -10.48 7.75
C GLU A 58 6.80 -10.84 7.38
N GLU A 59 6.08 -9.96 6.68
CA GLU A 59 4.72 -10.23 6.21
C GLU A 59 4.66 -11.03 4.89
N GLY A 60 5.84 -11.31 4.32
CA GLY A 60 6.02 -12.23 3.20
C GLY A 60 5.62 -11.67 1.83
N GLU A 61 5.67 -12.55 0.83
CA GLU A 61 5.49 -12.22 -0.58
C GLU A 61 4.13 -11.58 -0.88
N ALA A 62 3.07 -12.02 -0.22
CA ALA A 62 1.73 -11.47 -0.44
C ALA A 62 1.66 -9.97 -0.13
N ALA A 63 2.32 -9.51 0.93
CA ALA A 63 2.43 -8.09 1.27
C ALA A 63 3.34 -7.34 0.28
N ASP A 64 4.44 -7.96 -0.15
CA ASP A 64 5.38 -7.39 -1.13
C ASP A 64 4.70 -7.11 -2.48
N LEU A 65 3.82 -7.99 -2.93
CA LEU A 65 3.07 -7.79 -4.18
C LEU A 65 2.25 -6.49 -4.22
N ARG A 66 1.82 -5.95 -3.06
CA ARG A 66 1.18 -4.63 -2.99
C ARG A 66 2.13 -3.52 -3.44
N LEU A 67 3.39 -3.62 -3.05
CA LEU A 67 4.42 -2.63 -3.38
C LEU A 67 4.88 -2.75 -4.83
N VAL A 68 5.05 -3.98 -5.32
CA VAL A 68 5.32 -4.23 -6.74
C VAL A 68 4.23 -3.63 -7.60
N GLY A 69 2.96 -3.96 -7.30
CA GLY A 69 1.82 -3.42 -8.01
C GLY A 69 1.73 -1.90 -7.93
N PHE A 70 2.05 -1.30 -6.77
CA PHE A 70 2.05 0.15 -6.61
C PHE A 70 3.06 0.83 -7.57
N ALA A 71 4.30 0.35 -7.59
CA ALA A 71 5.32 0.89 -8.47
C ALA A 71 4.95 0.72 -9.95
N ASP A 72 4.41 -0.44 -10.33
CA ASP A 72 3.94 -0.71 -11.68
C ASP A 72 2.77 0.21 -12.06
N GLY A 73 1.80 0.39 -11.17
CA GLY A 73 0.66 1.27 -11.39
C GLY A 73 1.06 2.73 -11.61
N VAL A 74 2.04 3.24 -10.87
CA VAL A 74 2.62 4.58 -11.10
C VAL A 74 3.24 4.65 -12.48
N GLN A 75 4.05 3.65 -12.86
CA GLN A 75 4.73 3.61 -14.15
C GLN A 75 3.78 3.40 -15.35
N GLU A 76 2.64 2.74 -15.17
CA GLU A 76 1.61 2.65 -16.21
C GLU A 76 1.06 4.04 -16.60
N VAL A 77 1.01 4.98 -15.66
CA VAL A 77 0.48 6.34 -15.89
C VAL A 77 1.57 7.31 -16.29
N CYS A 78 2.71 7.29 -15.59
CA CYS A 78 3.79 8.26 -15.76
C CYS A 78 4.89 7.80 -16.73
N GLY A 79 4.86 6.55 -17.19
CA GLY A 79 5.96 5.94 -17.92
C GLY A 79 7.04 5.37 -16.99
N ALA A 80 8.03 4.70 -17.57
CA ALA A 80 9.10 4.09 -16.81
C ALA A 80 9.91 5.12 -16.02
N LEU A 81 10.09 4.87 -14.73
CA LEU A 81 10.91 5.68 -13.84
C LEU A 81 12.34 5.12 -13.77
N PRO A 82 13.35 5.97 -13.60
CA PRO A 82 14.70 5.52 -13.28
C PRO A 82 14.73 4.62 -12.04
N ALA A 83 15.50 3.55 -12.06
CA ALA A 83 15.52 2.56 -10.98
C ALA A 83 15.95 3.16 -9.63
N ASP A 84 16.81 4.15 -9.62
CA ASP A 84 17.26 4.89 -8.44
C ASP A 84 16.17 5.76 -7.81
N ARG A 85 15.09 6.03 -8.55
CA ARG A 85 13.92 6.77 -8.06
C ARG A 85 12.82 5.87 -7.50
N ILE A 86 12.99 4.56 -7.53
CA ILE A 86 12.06 3.59 -6.93
C ILE A 86 12.75 2.97 -5.72
N GLN A 87 12.37 3.41 -4.53
CA GLN A 87 13.06 3.04 -3.30
C GLN A 87 12.12 2.41 -2.28
N ARG A 88 12.67 1.51 -1.48
CA ARG A 88 11.97 0.80 -0.42
C ARG A 88 12.68 0.98 0.90
N MET A 89 11.91 1.15 1.96
CA MET A 89 12.41 1.26 3.32
C MET A 89 11.64 0.34 4.26
N ARG A 90 12.37 -0.33 5.16
CA ARG A 90 11.81 -1.31 6.06
C ARG A 90 10.98 -0.67 7.18
N LEU A 91 9.73 -1.08 7.32
CA LEU A 91 8.78 -0.68 8.35
C LEU A 91 8.29 -1.90 9.15
N ALA A 92 9.23 -2.61 9.78
CA ALA A 92 8.97 -3.88 10.44
C ALA A 92 8.09 -3.79 11.70
N ALA A 93 8.11 -2.66 12.42
CA ALA A 93 7.29 -2.50 13.63
C ALA A 93 5.78 -2.36 13.35
N GLY A 94 5.38 -2.05 12.11
CA GLY A 94 3.98 -1.93 11.74
C GLY A 94 3.24 -0.73 12.33
N THR A 95 3.94 0.26 12.86
CA THR A 95 3.37 1.40 13.57
C THR A 95 3.51 2.71 12.78
N ALA A 96 2.56 3.63 12.98
CA ALA A 96 2.65 4.97 12.42
C ALA A 96 3.91 5.71 12.90
N ASP A 97 4.32 5.53 14.16
CA ASP A 97 5.49 6.22 14.73
C ASP A 97 6.78 5.81 14.03
N GLN A 98 6.96 4.51 13.75
CA GLN A 98 8.10 4.05 12.95
C GLN A 98 8.05 4.65 11.54
N ALA A 99 6.88 4.64 10.91
CA ALA A 99 6.72 5.19 9.57
C ALA A 99 7.03 6.69 9.52
N ILE A 100 6.66 7.46 10.54
CA ILE A 100 7.04 8.88 10.66
C ILE A 100 8.56 9.02 10.70
N THR A 101 9.22 8.27 11.58
CA THR A 101 10.67 8.36 11.77
C THR A 101 11.42 8.00 10.49
N VAL A 102 11.17 6.80 9.95
CA VAL A 102 11.85 6.31 8.75
C VAL A 102 11.61 7.21 7.53
N THR A 103 10.38 7.69 7.36
CA THR A 103 10.07 8.61 6.25
C THR A 103 10.78 9.94 6.44
N THR A 104 10.82 10.49 7.64
CA THR A 104 11.51 11.75 7.93
C THR A 104 13.02 11.62 7.67
N ASP A 105 13.63 10.51 8.08
CA ASP A 105 15.05 10.24 7.85
C ASP A 105 15.35 10.13 6.35
N TRP A 106 14.50 9.39 5.62
CA TRP A 106 14.64 9.27 4.16
C TRP A 106 14.51 10.63 3.46
N LEU A 107 13.51 11.43 3.83
CA LEU A 107 13.30 12.78 3.27
C LEU A 107 14.48 13.71 3.54
N THR A 108 15.15 13.55 4.68
CA THR A 108 16.34 14.32 5.06
C THR A 108 17.56 13.89 4.22
N ALA A 109 17.69 12.58 3.96
CA ALA A 109 18.78 12.02 3.16
C ALA A 109 18.61 12.30 1.65
N HIS A 110 17.38 12.56 1.19
CA HIS A 110 17.06 12.78 -0.23
C HIS A 110 16.45 14.17 -0.49
N PRO A 111 17.22 15.27 -0.30
CA PRO A 111 16.74 16.62 -0.55
C PRO A 111 16.40 16.88 -2.04
N GLU A 112 16.99 16.10 -2.95
CA GLU A 112 16.75 16.15 -4.39
C GLU A 112 15.39 15.58 -4.82
N ALA A 113 14.79 14.67 -4.03
CA ALA A 113 13.50 14.10 -4.32
C ALA A 113 12.40 15.15 -4.13
N LYS A 114 11.89 15.72 -5.21
CA LYS A 114 10.92 16.84 -5.14
C LYS A 114 9.49 16.36 -5.07
N HIS A 115 9.08 15.49 -5.97
CA HIS A 115 7.72 14.99 -6.11
C HIS A 115 7.70 13.51 -5.73
N ILE A 116 7.06 13.16 -4.62
CA ILE A 116 7.19 11.83 -4.03
C ILE A 116 5.83 11.15 -3.95
N LEU A 117 5.70 10.00 -4.59
CA LEU A 117 4.56 9.10 -4.46
C LEU A 117 4.94 7.96 -3.53
N SER A 118 4.12 7.74 -2.51
CA SER A 118 4.41 6.72 -1.51
C SER A 118 3.28 5.71 -1.39
N GLY A 119 3.67 4.45 -1.26
CA GLY A 119 2.80 3.33 -0.97
C GLY A 119 3.36 2.48 0.17
N THR A 120 2.49 1.77 0.84
CA THR A 120 2.85 0.80 1.87
C THR A 120 1.83 -0.32 1.91
N ILE A 121 2.03 -1.28 2.80
CA ILE A 121 1.22 -2.51 2.84
C ILE A 121 -0.07 -2.38 3.65
N ASP A 122 -0.27 -1.31 4.41
CA ASP A 122 -1.46 -1.04 5.21
C ASP A 122 -1.71 0.47 5.42
N ASP A 123 -2.83 0.80 6.06
CA ASP A 123 -3.25 2.18 6.30
C ASP A 123 -2.56 2.82 7.52
N GLU A 124 -2.14 2.03 8.51
CA GLU A 124 -1.46 2.54 9.71
C GLU A 124 -0.08 3.15 9.35
N ARG A 125 0.73 2.40 8.60
CA ARG A 125 2.01 2.88 8.09
C ARG A 125 1.82 4.05 7.11
N ALA A 126 0.82 3.97 6.22
CA ALA A 126 0.51 5.05 5.29
C ALA A 126 0.17 6.36 6.00
N ASN A 127 -0.61 6.30 7.08
CA ASN A 127 -0.90 7.47 7.91
C ASN A 127 0.36 8.07 8.54
N GLY A 128 1.28 7.22 9.02
CA GLY A 128 2.57 7.68 9.52
C GLY A 128 3.42 8.39 8.46
N MET A 129 3.53 7.80 7.27
CA MET A 129 4.25 8.41 6.13
C MET A 129 3.63 9.76 5.74
N ALA A 130 2.31 9.84 5.67
CA ALA A 130 1.59 11.08 5.35
C ALA A 130 1.87 12.19 6.38
N LYS A 131 1.88 11.86 7.68
CA LYS A 131 2.26 12.81 8.76
C LYS A 131 3.69 13.31 8.61
N ALA A 132 4.63 12.47 8.19
CA ALA A 132 6.01 12.88 7.94
C ALA A 132 6.09 13.90 6.78
N PHE A 133 5.35 13.71 5.69
CA PHE A 133 5.27 14.70 4.60
C PHE A 133 4.68 16.03 5.06
N VAL A 134 3.64 16.01 5.89
CA VAL A 134 3.06 17.23 6.49
C VAL A 134 4.07 17.95 7.37
N ALA A 135 4.71 17.22 8.29
CA ALA A 135 5.66 17.80 9.26
C ALA A 135 6.91 18.39 8.57
N THR A 136 7.42 17.73 7.54
CA THR A 136 8.60 18.18 6.78
C THR A 136 8.28 19.18 5.67
N LYS A 137 7.00 19.43 5.40
CA LYS A 137 6.51 20.28 4.29
C LYS A 137 7.03 19.83 2.93
N ARG A 138 7.30 18.53 2.77
CA ARG A 138 7.74 17.96 1.49
C ARG A 138 6.54 17.70 0.58
N ASP A 139 6.76 17.85 -0.72
CA ASP A 139 5.72 17.59 -1.70
C ASP A 139 5.64 16.09 -2.01
N GLY A 140 4.71 15.43 -1.33
CA GLY A 140 4.49 14.00 -1.46
C GLY A 140 3.05 13.60 -1.16
N MET A 141 2.63 12.48 -1.74
CA MET A 141 1.32 11.88 -1.53
C MET A 141 1.47 10.40 -1.18
N VAL A 142 0.62 9.94 -0.28
CA VAL A 142 0.62 8.56 0.20
C VAL A 142 -0.69 7.88 -0.14
N VAL A 143 -0.60 6.61 -0.54
CA VAL A 143 -1.76 5.73 -0.73
C VAL A 143 -1.65 4.56 0.24
N GLY A 144 -2.73 4.33 1.00
CA GLY A 144 -2.88 3.20 1.91
C GLY A 144 -3.41 1.94 1.24
N GLN A 145 -3.45 0.86 2.01
CA GLN A 145 -3.92 -0.45 1.57
C GLN A 145 -4.84 -1.06 2.63
N GLY A 146 -5.99 -1.52 2.19
CA GLY A 146 -7.02 -2.11 3.05
C GLY A 146 -8.27 -1.24 3.15
N CYS A 147 -8.12 0.05 3.27
CA CYS A 147 -9.18 1.01 3.63
C CYS A 147 -9.88 0.59 4.92
N ASP A 148 -9.10 0.28 5.92
CA ASP A 148 -9.60 -0.04 7.26
C ASP A 148 -10.09 1.21 8.02
N SER A 149 -10.37 1.06 9.30
CA SER A 149 -10.85 2.18 10.14
C SER A 149 -9.87 3.35 10.17
N VAL A 150 -8.57 3.09 10.10
CA VAL A 150 -7.52 4.15 10.08
C VAL A 150 -7.56 4.89 8.75
N GLY A 151 -7.49 4.18 7.62
CA GLY A 151 -7.54 4.77 6.29
C GLY A 151 -8.79 5.61 6.07
N ILE A 152 -9.97 5.05 6.42
CA ILE A 152 -11.25 5.76 6.33
C ILE A 152 -11.26 7.02 7.21
N ALA A 153 -10.72 6.96 8.43
CA ALA A 153 -10.66 8.11 9.31
C ALA A 153 -9.78 9.23 8.73
N VAL A 154 -8.61 8.89 8.20
CA VAL A 154 -7.67 9.86 7.61
C VAL A 154 -8.28 10.55 6.38
N VAL A 155 -8.92 9.79 5.48
CA VAL A 155 -9.61 10.35 4.30
C VAL A 155 -10.73 11.31 4.69
N LYS A 156 -11.46 11.02 5.78
CA LYS A 156 -12.56 11.88 6.26
C LYS A 156 -12.09 13.10 7.05
N MET A 157 -10.88 13.08 7.60
CA MET A 157 -10.38 14.13 8.49
C MET A 157 -10.10 15.45 7.78
N ALA A 158 -9.45 15.38 6.63
CA ALA A 158 -9.05 16.54 5.85
C ALA A 158 -8.81 16.14 4.37
N PRO A 159 -8.84 17.10 3.44
CA PRO A 159 -8.50 16.82 2.05
C PRO A 159 -7.02 16.42 1.91
N ALA A 160 -6.71 15.64 0.87
CA ALA A 160 -5.35 15.13 0.61
C ALA A 160 -4.29 16.24 0.46
N SER A 161 -4.69 17.43 0.02
CA SER A 161 -3.80 18.61 -0.04
C SER A 161 -3.25 19.03 1.34
N GLU A 162 -3.98 18.73 2.42
CA GLU A 162 -3.61 19.09 3.78
C GLU A 162 -2.95 17.93 4.52
N ASN A 163 -3.55 16.71 4.44
CA ASN A 163 -3.09 15.55 5.19
C ASN A 163 -2.11 14.65 4.43
N ARG A 164 -1.88 14.90 3.14
CA ARG A 164 -0.98 14.14 2.26
C ARG A 164 -1.38 12.67 2.05
N PHE A 165 -2.56 12.27 2.50
CA PHE A 165 -3.11 10.94 2.29
C PHE A 165 -4.11 10.98 1.13
N LEU A 166 -3.71 10.44 -0.02
CA LEU A 166 -4.50 10.52 -1.25
C LEU A 166 -5.76 9.65 -1.20
N GLY A 167 -5.64 8.50 -0.55
CA GLY A 167 -6.70 7.51 -0.41
C GLY A 167 -6.13 6.14 -0.07
N CYS A 168 -6.97 5.13 -0.12
CA CYS A 168 -6.57 3.74 0.12
C CYS A 168 -7.27 2.78 -0.86
N ALA A 169 -6.59 1.68 -1.22
CA ALA A 169 -7.20 0.61 -2.00
C ALA A 169 -8.02 -0.30 -1.07
N ALA A 170 -9.34 -0.36 -1.27
CA ALA A 170 -10.24 -1.09 -0.38
C ALA A 170 -10.37 -2.57 -0.75
N TYR A 171 -10.38 -3.44 0.26
CA TYR A 171 -10.52 -4.90 0.10
C TYR A 171 -11.94 -5.40 0.41
N TYR A 172 -12.75 -4.63 1.13
CA TYR A 172 -14.12 -4.99 1.54
C TYR A 172 -14.23 -6.33 2.28
N PRO A 173 -13.43 -6.56 3.35
CA PRO A 173 -13.45 -7.84 4.07
C PRO A 173 -14.83 -8.17 4.66
N GLU A 174 -15.67 -7.17 4.89
CA GLU A 174 -17.06 -7.35 5.36
C GLU A 174 -17.94 -8.10 4.35
N LYS A 175 -17.52 -8.16 3.08
CA LYS A 175 -18.22 -8.91 2.02
C LYS A 175 -17.69 -10.31 1.81
N TYR A 176 -16.60 -10.67 2.46
CA TYR A 176 -15.98 -11.99 2.29
C TYR A 176 -16.94 -13.13 2.70
N GLY A 177 -17.77 -12.91 3.72
CA GLY A 177 -18.76 -13.88 4.17
C GLY A 177 -19.73 -14.32 3.08
N ASP A 178 -20.07 -13.45 2.14
CA ASP A 178 -21.00 -13.74 1.04
C ASP A 178 -20.43 -14.82 0.09
N TYR A 179 -19.12 -14.98 0.03
CA TYR A 179 -18.42 -15.90 -0.87
C TYR A 179 -17.79 -17.09 -0.13
N LEU A 180 -17.32 -16.88 1.10
CA LEU A 180 -16.59 -17.90 1.87
C LEU A 180 -17.42 -19.14 2.16
N VAL A 181 -18.73 -18.98 2.36
CA VAL A 181 -19.62 -20.12 2.59
C VAL A 181 -19.64 -21.05 1.37
N SER A 182 -19.77 -20.49 0.17
CA SER A 182 -19.71 -21.29 -1.06
C SER A 182 -18.35 -21.98 -1.23
N VAL A 183 -17.25 -21.27 -1.02
CA VAL A 183 -15.89 -21.82 -1.07
C VAL A 183 -15.73 -22.96 -0.06
N ALA A 184 -16.23 -22.80 1.17
CA ALA A 184 -16.16 -23.83 2.19
C ALA A 184 -16.97 -25.09 1.80
N LEU A 185 -18.14 -24.91 1.21
CA LEU A 185 -18.97 -26.04 0.74
C LEU A 185 -18.33 -26.76 -0.45
N ASP A 186 -17.67 -26.06 -1.34
CA ASP A 186 -17.01 -26.65 -2.51
C ASP A 186 -15.78 -27.49 -2.15
N VAL A 187 -15.16 -27.26 -0.99
CA VAL A 187 -13.98 -28.00 -0.53
C VAL A 187 -14.30 -29.12 0.46
N MET A 188 -15.55 -29.23 0.92
CA MET A 188 -16.03 -30.29 1.79
C MET A 188 -16.42 -31.54 1.02
#